data_5940a6bb64d74e55f840b89e0731a33c
#
_entry.id   5940a6bb64d74e55f840b89e0731a33c
#
_cell.length_a   1.000
_cell.length_b   1.000
_cell.length_c   1.000
_cell.angle_alpha   90.00
_cell.angle_beta   90.00
_cell.angle_gamma   90.00
#
_symmetry.space_group_name_H-M   'P 1'
#
loop_
_entity.id
_entity.type
_entity.pdbx_description
1 polymer ?
#
loop_
_entity_poly.entity_id
_entity_poly.type
_entity_poly.pdbx_seq_one_letter_code
_entity_poly.pdbx_strand_id
1 'polypeptide(L)'
;MEFNDLTYGNPAHDQLDFIQGTCLVDSLFDTFKDSIIPKNDSELVKEELNEIAECLAVVSQPENQNYLKRYLAYDRNLIQALSSIFKQKDIEAEELITEIVKDIQNLIYKLKFHFQRPRPYQLAQYYKLKLFPYKSFSAHTPAYPSGHTIQAIVILNVIGNKYPTEYQYCKELIEDIIYSRVYLGHHFPSDNDGGRELAKAILKHSEFTKKYGI
;
A
#
# COMPACT_ATOMS: atom_id res chain seq x y z
N MET A 1 21.59 -10.26 17.41
CA MET A 1 20.27 -10.22 16.71
C MET A 1 20.53 -10.88 15.37
N GLU A 2 19.91 -11.99 15.12
CA GLU A 2 20.01 -12.65 13.81
C GLU A 2 19.29 -11.81 12.75
N PHE A 3 19.69 -11.94 11.49
CA PHE A 3 19.12 -11.14 10.40
C PHE A 3 17.60 -11.34 10.25
N ASN A 4 17.13 -12.56 10.46
CA ASN A 4 15.70 -12.89 10.40
C ASN A 4 14.87 -12.35 11.58
N ASP A 5 15.51 -11.97 12.69
CA ASP A 5 14.85 -11.40 13.87
C ASP A 5 14.60 -9.89 13.72
N LEU A 6 15.11 -9.27 12.66
CA LEU A 6 14.88 -7.85 12.43
C LEU A 6 13.42 -7.59 12.15
N THR A 7 12.81 -6.69 12.91
CA THR A 7 11.44 -6.23 12.75
C THR A 7 11.40 -4.73 12.45
N TYR A 8 10.28 -4.24 11.99
CA TYR A 8 10.09 -2.81 11.74
C TYR A 8 10.26 -1.98 13.01
N GLY A 9 9.67 -2.41 14.12
CA GLY A 9 9.67 -1.72 15.40
C GLY A 9 8.25 -1.51 15.98
N ASN A 10 8.18 -0.91 17.16
CA ASN A 10 6.92 -0.73 17.88
C ASN A 10 6.03 0.34 17.23
N PRO A 11 4.69 0.23 17.37
CA PRO A 11 3.77 1.25 16.91
C PRO A 11 3.94 2.56 17.69
N ALA A 12 3.75 3.68 17.01
CA ALA A 12 3.60 4.97 17.65
C ALA A 12 2.25 5.07 18.36
N HIS A 13 2.11 6.01 19.31
CA HIS A 13 0.91 6.11 20.17
C HIS A 13 -0.38 6.31 19.34
N ASP A 14 -0.33 7.15 18.32
CA ASP A 14 -1.46 7.43 17.41
C ASP A 14 -1.85 6.24 16.51
N GLN A 15 -0.98 5.25 16.38
CA GLN A 15 -1.25 4.02 15.63
C GLN A 15 -1.97 2.96 16.46
N LEU A 16 -1.91 3.05 17.79
CA LEU A 16 -2.53 2.07 18.69
C LEU A 16 -4.05 2.04 18.53
N ASP A 17 -4.69 3.18 18.31
CA ASP A 17 -6.15 3.27 18.12
C ASP A 17 -6.58 2.48 16.87
N PHE A 18 -5.79 2.50 15.81
CA PHE A 18 -6.07 1.71 14.60
C PHE A 18 -5.85 0.21 14.82
N ILE A 19 -4.83 -0.18 15.60
CA ILE A 19 -4.53 -1.58 15.89
C ILE A 19 -5.59 -2.18 16.83
N GLN A 20 -6.07 -1.42 17.80
CA GLN A 20 -7.05 -1.87 18.79
C GLN A 20 -8.51 -1.71 18.34
N GLY A 21 -8.75 -0.81 17.39
CA GLY A 21 -10.08 -0.55 16.84
C GLY A 21 -10.58 -1.68 15.95
N THR A 22 -11.83 -1.59 15.53
CA THR A 22 -12.47 -2.51 14.59
C THR A 22 -12.94 -1.78 13.35
N CYS A 23 -13.09 -2.49 12.23
CA CYS A 23 -13.60 -1.95 10.99
C CYS A 23 -14.54 -2.96 10.30
N LEU A 24 -15.17 -2.54 9.20
CA LEU A 24 -16.19 -3.32 8.49
C LEU A 24 -15.71 -4.73 8.09
N VAL A 25 -14.42 -4.87 7.78
CA VAL A 25 -13.82 -6.11 7.25
C VAL A 25 -12.87 -6.78 8.25
N ASP A 26 -13.00 -6.46 9.53
CA ASP A 26 -12.09 -6.91 10.59
C ASP A 26 -11.96 -8.43 10.71
N SER A 27 -13.02 -9.17 10.37
CA SER A 27 -13.04 -10.64 10.36
C SER A 27 -12.01 -11.27 9.39
N LEU A 28 -11.54 -10.52 8.40
CA LEU A 28 -10.47 -10.99 7.49
C LEU A 28 -9.10 -11.10 8.18
N PHE A 29 -8.92 -10.51 9.38
CA PHE A 29 -7.66 -10.63 10.11
C PHE A 29 -7.28 -12.09 10.35
N ASP A 30 -8.22 -12.91 10.83
CA ASP A 30 -7.96 -14.33 11.12
C ASP A 30 -7.63 -15.15 9.85
N THR A 31 -8.12 -14.72 8.70
CA THR A 31 -7.80 -15.36 7.42
C THR A 31 -6.39 -15.02 6.94
N PHE A 32 -5.91 -13.80 7.22
CA PHE A 32 -4.66 -13.28 6.65
C PHE A 32 -3.47 -13.26 7.62
N LYS A 33 -3.69 -13.38 8.94
CA LYS A 33 -2.61 -13.34 9.95
C LYS A 33 -1.56 -14.44 9.79
N ASP A 34 -1.91 -15.56 9.15
CA ASP A 34 -1.03 -16.70 8.92
C ASP A 34 -0.44 -16.71 7.49
N SER A 35 -0.55 -15.60 6.75
CA SER A 35 0.05 -15.47 5.43
C SER A 35 1.57 -15.64 5.48
N ILE A 36 2.12 -16.33 4.48
CA ILE A 36 3.55 -16.53 4.38
C ILE A 36 4.18 -15.31 3.72
N ILE A 37 5.11 -14.66 4.42
CA ILE A 37 5.91 -13.55 3.89
C ILE A 37 7.35 -14.00 3.63
N PRO A 38 8.06 -13.40 2.65
CA PRO A 38 9.46 -13.71 2.41
C PRO A 38 10.31 -13.45 3.66
N LYS A 39 11.20 -14.39 3.99
CA LYS A 39 12.17 -14.22 5.09
C LYS A 39 13.16 -13.11 4.76
N ASN A 40 13.59 -12.35 5.77
CA ASN A 40 14.51 -11.23 5.58
C ASN A 40 15.82 -11.60 4.86
N ASP A 41 16.33 -12.83 5.05
CA ASP A 41 17.56 -13.34 4.46
C ASP A 41 17.36 -14.15 3.16
N SER A 42 16.15 -14.15 2.60
CA SER A 42 15.85 -14.92 1.38
C SER A 42 16.45 -14.29 0.13
N GLU A 43 16.77 -15.13 -0.88
CA GLU A 43 17.23 -14.63 -2.18
C GLU A 43 16.18 -13.74 -2.84
N LEU A 44 14.88 -14.04 -2.67
CA LEU A 44 13.79 -13.19 -3.17
C LEU A 44 13.89 -11.76 -2.61
N VAL A 45 14.12 -11.59 -1.30
CA VAL A 45 14.26 -10.24 -0.70
C VAL A 45 15.46 -9.51 -1.27
N LYS A 46 16.56 -10.21 -1.55
CA LYS A 46 17.73 -9.62 -2.19
C LYS A 46 17.46 -9.18 -3.62
N GLU A 47 16.77 -10.01 -4.41
CA GLU A 47 16.32 -9.67 -5.77
C GLU A 47 15.40 -8.44 -5.76
N GLU A 48 14.40 -8.42 -4.88
CA GLU A 48 13.49 -7.28 -4.72
C GLU A 48 14.22 -6.00 -4.32
N LEU A 49 15.25 -6.07 -3.46
CA LEU A 49 16.06 -4.90 -3.11
C LEU A 49 16.85 -4.34 -4.30
N ASN A 50 17.35 -5.20 -5.18
CA ASN A 50 18.02 -4.79 -6.41
C ASN A 50 17.02 -4.11 -7.38
N GLU A 51 15.83 -4.71 -7.55
CA GLU A 51 14.74 -4.12 -8.34
C GLU A 51 14.36 -2.73 -7.83
N ILE A 52 14.21 -2.57 -6.51
CA ILE A 52 13.91 -1.28 -5.89
C ILE A 52 15.02 -0.26 -6.17
N ALA A 53 16.28 -0.67 -6.11
CA ALA A 53 17.41 0.22 -6.41
C ALA A 53 17.38 0.69 -7.88
N GLU A 54 17.07 -0.20 -8.81
CA GLU A 54 16.90 0.11 -10.22
C GLU A 54 15.71 1.07 -10.45
N CYS A 55 14.56 0.80 -9.82
CA CYS A 55 13.37 1.65 -9.89
C CYS A 55 13.66 3.07 -9.37
N LEU A 56 14.38 3.20 -8.24
CA LEU A 56 14.81 4.49 -7.70
C LEU A 56 15.73 5.25 -8.67
N ALA A 57 16.66 4.55 -9.31
CA ALA A 57 17.55 5.16 -10.31
C ALA A 57 16.75 5.66 -11.52
N VAL A 58 15.79 4.87 -12.00
CA VAL A 58 14.94 5.24 -13.15
C VAL A 58 14.07 6.45 -12.83
N VAL A 59 13.34 6.45 -11.71
CA VAL A 59 12.41 7.55 -11.38
C VAL A 59 13.14 8.86 -11.09
N SER A 60 14.41 8.79 -10.71
CA SER A 60 15.25 9.96 -10.43
C SER A 60 15.74 10.69 -11.69
N GLN A 61 15.61 10.08 -12.88
CA GLN A 61 16.06 10.69 -14.12
C GLN A 61 15.25 11.94 -14.48
N PRO A 62 15.88 12.95 -15.12
CA PRO A 62 15.19 14.20 -15.49
C PRO A 62 13.93 13.99 -16.32
N GLU A 63 13.93 13.04 -17.25
CA GLU A 63 12.80 12.70 -18.12
C GLU A 63 11.61 12.11 -17.33
N ASN A 64 11.83 11.55 -16.14
CA ASN A 64 10.82 10.92 -15.31
C ASN A 64 10.25 11.82 -14.19
N GLN A 65 10.58 13.11 -14.19
CA GLN A 65 10.15 14.04 -13.14
C GLN A 65 8.62 14.18 -13.01
N ASN A 66 7.87 13.98 -14.08
CA ASN A 66 6.40 14.00 -14.03
C ASN A 66 5.85 12.77 -13.29
N TYR A 67 6.43 11.58 -13.49
CA TYR A 67 6.12 10.39 -12.73
C TYR A 67 6.46 10.58 -11.25
N LEU A 68 7.67 11.07 -10.95
CA LEU A 68 8.10 11.34 -9.58
C LEU A 68 7.16 12.29 -8.85
N LYS A 69 6.76 13.41 -9.46
CA LYS A 69 5.82 14.36 -8.86
C LYS A 69 4.48 13.70 -8.54
N ARG A 70 3.95 12.87 -9.44
CA ARG A 70 2.70 12.15 -9.25
C ARG A 70 2.82 11.11 -8.15
N TYR A 71 3.89 10.32 -8.12
CA TYR A 71 4.17 9.32 -7.09
C TYR A 71 4.32 9.95 -5.69
N LEU A 72 4.99 11.07 -5.59
CA LEU A 72 5.09 11.84 -4.34
C LEU A 72 3.74 12.42 -3.89
N ALA A 73 2.84 12.75 -4.81
CA ALA A 73 1.49 13.19 -4.47
C ALA A 73 0.68 12.03 -3.87
N TYR A 74 0.77 10.80 -4.42
CA TYR A 74 0.14 9.62 -3.85
C TYR A 74 0.68 9.32 -2.44
N ASP A 75 2.00 9.42 -2.25
CA ASP A 75 2.61 9.18 -0.94
C ASP A 75 2.19 10.24 0.10
N ARG A 76 2.06 11.49 -0.30
CA ARG A 76 1.69 12.57 0.61
C ARG A 76 0.30 12.40 1.18
N ASN A 77 -0.68 12.16 0.34
CA ASN A 77 -2.08 11.93 0.72
C ASN A 77 -2.85 11.29 -0.44
N LEU A 78 -3.05 9.98 -0.38
CA LEU A 78 -3.73 9.23 -1.44
C LEU A 78 -5.19 9.67 -1.61
N ILE A 79 -5.90 9.95 -0.51
CA ILE A 79 -7.29 10.40 -0.55
C ILE A 79 -7.40 11.70 -1.35
N GLN A 80 -6.59 12.70 -0.99
CA GLN A 80 -6.57 14.00 -1.66
C GLN A 80 -6.15 13.88 -3.13
N ALA A 81 -5.14 13.04 -3.43
CA ALA A 81 -4.68 12.83 -4.80
C ALA A 81 -5.79 12.22 -5.66
N LEU A 82 -6.46 11.19 -5.20
CA LEU A 82 -7.58 10.57 -5.92
C LEU A 82 -8.78 11.50 -6.05
N SER A 83 -9.17 12.19 -4.98
CA SER A 83 -10.26 13.18 -5.00
C SER A 83 -10.02 14.27 -6.03
N SER A 84 -8.78 14.78 -6.10
CA SER A 84 -8.40 15.79 -7.09
C SER A 84 -8.45 15.27 -8.53
N ILE A 85 -8.05 14.01 -8.76
CA ILE A 85 -8.11 13.37 -10.07
C ILE A 85 -9.57 13.24 -10.54
N PHE A 86 -10.47 12.74 -9.68
CA PHE A 86 -11.87 12.55 -10.05
C PHE A 86 -12.64 13.87 -10.16
N LYS A 87 -12.28 14.87 -9.37
CA LYS A 87 -12.86 16.22 -9.49
C LYS A 87 -12.59 16.86 -10.86
N GLN A 88 -11.45 16.59 -11.49
CA GLN A 88 -11.15 17.02 -12.87
C GLN A 88 -12.04 16.34 -13.92
N LYS A 89 -12.77 15.30 -13.53
CA LYS A 89 -13.74 14.56 -14.34
C LYS A 89 -15.20 14.83 -13.90
N ASP A 90 -15.42 15.90 -13.14
CA ASP A 90 -16.73 16.26 -12.56
C ASP A 90 -17.33 15.17 -11.64
N ILE A 91 -16.47 14.37 -10.99
CA ILE A 91 -16.88 13.33 -10.04
C ILE A 91 -16.45 13.73 -8.63
N GLU A 92 -17.42 14.01 -7.76
CA GLU A 92 -17.18 14.27 -6.35
C GLU A 92 -17.07 12.93 -5.59
N ALA A 93 -15.83 12.50 -5.34
CA ALA A 93 -15.51 11.18 -4.78
C ALA A 93 -14.91 11.22 -3.37
N GLU A 94 -14.62 12.39 -2.81
CA GLU A 94 -13.85 12.52 -1.56
C GLU A 94 -14.52 11.85 -0.36
N GLU A 95 -15.83 12.04 -0.18
CA GLU A 95 -16.57 11.41 0.93
C GLU A 95 -16.55 9.88 0.79
N LEU A 96 -16.82 9.37 -0.42
CA LEU A 96 -16.79 7.93 -0.70
C LEU A 96 -15.41 7.34 -0.45
N ILE A 97 -14.34 7.98 -0.92
CA ILE A 97 -12.96 7.53 -0.72
C ILE A 97 -12.62 7.50 0.79
N THR A 98 -12.99 8.55 1.52
CA THR A 98 -12.75 8.66 2.96
C THR A 98 -13.47 7.57 3.73
N GLU A 99 -14.72 7.28 3.37
CA GLU A 99 -15.53 6.23 4.00
C GLU A 99 -14.93 4.85 3.76
N ILE A 100 -14.52 4.54 2.52
CA ILE A 100 -13.84 3.28 2.19
C ILE A 100 -12.57 3.11 3.01
N VAL A 101 -11.72 4.14 3.08
CA VAL A 101 -10.48 4.08 3.88
C VAL A 101 -10.79 3.79 5.34
N LYS A 102 -11.79 4.44 5.93
CA LYS A 102 -12.22 4.19 7.32
C LYS A 102 -12.65 2.74 7.54
N ASP A 103 -13.35 2.14 6.56
CA ASP A 103 -13.87 0.78 6.66
C ASP A 103 -12.80 -0.33 6.56
N ILE A 104 -11.59 0.00 6.08
CA ILE A 104 -10.53 -1.00 5.85
C ILE A 104 -9.25 -0.71 6.67
N GLN A 105 -9.08 0.49 7.20
CA GLN A 105 -7.81 0.95 7.76
C GLN A 105 -7.36 0.15 8.98
N ASN A 106 -8.26 -0.17 9.91
CA ASN A 106 -7.91 -0.91 11.12
C ASN A 106 -7.34 -2.29 10.78
N LEU A 107 -7.96 -3.02 9.85
CA LEU A 107 -7.45 -4.31 9.38
C LEU A 107 -6.03 -4.18 8.80
N ILE A 108 -5.78 -3.15 7.99
CA ILE A 108 -4.45 -2.91 7.41
C ILE A 108 -3.41 -2.68 8.52
N TYR A 109 -3.72 -1.86 9.53
CA TYR A 109 -2.80 -1.61 10.64
C TYR A 109 -2.57 -2.85 11.49
N LYS A 110 -3.62 -3.62 11.82
CA LYS A 110 -3.50 -4.89 12.55
C LYS A 110 -2.55 -5.85 11.85
N LEU A 111 -2.73 -6.10 10.55
CA LEU A 111 -1.87 -7.00 9.80
C LEU A 111 -0.43 -6.48 9.71
N LYS A 112 -0.25 -5.17 9.47
CA LYS A 112 1.10 -4.58 9.43
C LYS A 112 1.87 -4.83 10.73
N PHE A 113 1.27 -4.53 11.86
CA PHE A 113 1.93 -4.71 13.16
C PHE A 113 1.93 -6.17 13.66
N HIS A 114 1.11 -7.03 13.09
CA HIS A 114 1.22 -8.48 13.30
C HIS A 114 2.47 -9.03 12.59
N PHE A 115 2.70 -8.70 11.32
CA PHE A 115 3.84 -9.18 10.55
C PHE A 115 5.16 -8.48 10.88
N GLN A 116 5.11 -7.22 11.26
CA GLN A 116 6.32 -6.45 11.63
C GLN A 116 7.41 -6.44 10.55
N ARG A 117 7.05 -6.63 9.27
CA ARG A 117 8.03 -6.72 8.19
C ARG A 117 8.83 -5.41 8.08
N PRO A 118 10.19 -5.47 8.12
CA PRO A 118 11.03 -4.29 7.92
C PRO A 118 10.82 -3.65 6.54
N ARG A 119 11.06 -2.35 6.44
CA ARG A 119 11.08 -1.64 5.17
C ARG A 119 12.33 -1.95 4.36
N PRO A 120 12.32 -1.77 3.02
CA PRO A 120 13.47 -2.02 2.16
C PRO A 120 14.76 -1.37 2.68
N TYR A 121 14.72 -0.11 3.09
CA TYR A 121 15.89 0.61 3.59
C TYR A 121 16.47 0.03 4.89
N GLN A 122 15.66 -0.62 5.72
CA GLN A 122 16.11 -1.26 6.95
C GLN A 122 16.88 -2.56 6.63
N LEU A 123 16.48 -3.31 5.60
CA LEU A 123 17.14 -4.53 5.19
C LEU A 123 18.35 -4.30 4.28
N ALA A 124 18.32 -3.27 3.44
CA ALA A 124 19.36 -3.01 2.42
C ALA A 124 20.78 -3.00 3.01
N GLN A 125 20.97 -2.45 4.21
CA GLN A 125 22.28 -2.41 4.86
C GLN A 125 22.87 -3.81 5.15
N TYR A 126 22.04 -4.80 5.44
CA TYR A 126 22.47 -6.18 5.69
C TYR A 126 22.95 -6.86 4.40
N TYR A 127 22.40 -6.46 3.27
CA TYR A 127 22.85 -6.88 1.94
C TYR A 127 23.97 -6.01 1.36
N LYS A 128 24.50 -5.05 2.15
CA LYS A 128 25.52 -4.08 1.72
C LYS A 128 25.07 -3.23 0.51
N LEU A 129 23.76 -3.05 0.36
CA LEU A 129 23.17 -2.22 -0.66
C LEU A 129 22.95 -0.80 -0.12
N LYS A 130 23.27 0.18 -0.95
CA LYS A 130 22.96 1.61 -0.67
C LYS A 130 21.60 1.93 -1.26
N LEU A 131 20.56 1.93 -0.43
CA LEU A 131 19.21 2.26 -0.81
C LEU A 131 18.79 3.56 -0.13
N PHE A 132 18.45 4.57 -0.93
CA PHE A 132 18.01 5.88 -0.46
C PHE A 132 16.59 6.16 -0.96
N PRO A 133 15.56 5.68 -0.22
CA PRO A 133 14.18 5.94 -0.61
C PRO A 133 13.85 7.43 -0.53
N TYR A 134 12.89 7.88 -1.32
CA TYR A 134 12.34 9.23 -1.16
C TYR A 134 11.74 9.40 0.23
N LYS A 135 11.81 10.65 0.77
CA LYS A 135 11.16 10.95 2.06
C LYS A 135 9.66 10.67 1.95
N SER A 136 9.15 9.81 2.82
CA SER A 136 7.73 9.45 2.84
C SER A 136 6.96 10.22 3.88
N PHE A 137 5.69 10.50 3.57
CA PHE A 137 4.69 11.02 4.50
C PHE A 137 3.76 9.93 5.05
N SER A 138 3.77 8.74 4.44
CA SER A 138 2.86 7.64 4.76
C SER A 138 3.55 6.34 5.19
N ALA A 139 4.84 6.15 4.91
CA ALA A 139 5.55 4.90 5.18
C ALA A 139 6.11 4.81 6.62
N HIS A 140 5.28 5.16 7.61
CA HIS A 140 5.61 5.14 9.04
C HIS A 140 5.03 3.91 9.77
N THR A 141 4.83 2.82 9.07
CA THR A 141 4.32 1.53 9.57
C THR A 141 5.13 0.39 8.95
N PRO A 142 5.05 -0.86 9.45
CA PRO A 142 5.68 -2.02 8.81
C PRO A 142 5.35 -2.14 7.32
N ALA A 143 6.23 -2.83 6.57
CA ALA A 143 6.11 -2.88 5.11
C ALA A 143 4.90 -3.68 4.63
N TYR A 144 4.67 -4.88 5.17
CA TYR A 144 3.66 -5.84 4.70
C TYR A 144 2.36 -5.78 5.52
N PRO A 145 1.20 -5.89 4.85
CA PRO A 145 0.97 -5.72 3.42
C PRO A 145 0.99 -4.24 2.98
N SER A 146 1.14 -3.96 1.69
CA SER A 146 1.14 -2.59 1.17
C SER A 146 -0.23 -1.91 1.30
N GLY A 147 -0.33 -0.92 2.19
CA GLY A 147 -1.59 -0.18 2.44
C GLY A 147 -2.08 0.60 1.23
N HIS A 148 -1.19 1.27 0.48
CA HIS A 148 -1.55 1.99 -0.74
C HIS A 148 -2.09 1.06 -1.83
N THR A 149 -1.51 -0.15 -1.96
CA THR A 149 -2.01 -1.17 -2.89
C THR A 149 -3.44 -1.58 -2.55
N ILE A 150 -3.71 -1.86 -1.26
CA ILE A 150 -5.04 -2.23 -0.80
C ILE A 150 -6.03 -1.09 -1.06
N GLN A 151 -5.69 0.12 -0.62
CA GLN A 151 -6.52 1.30 -0.79
C GLN A 151 -6.80 1.59 -2.27
N ALA A 152 -5.77 1.59 -3.13
CA ALA A 152 -5.94 1.84 -4.56
C ALA A 152 -6.90 0.82 -5.20
N ILE A 153 -6.68 -0.48 -4.97
CA ILE A 153 -7.53 -1.52 -5.55
C ILE A 153 -8.97 -1.40 -5.05
N VAL A 154 -9.18 -1.26 -3.74
CA VAL A 154 -10.54 -1.24 -3.17
C VAL A 154 -11.28 0.01 -3.59
N ILE A 155 -10.69 1.20 -3.44
CA ILE A 155 -11.30 2.48 -3.80
C ILE A 155 -11.66 2.53 -5.29
N LEU A 156 -10.68 2.21 -6.14
CA LEU A 156 -10.84 2.38 -7.59
C LEU A 156 -11.74 1.33 -8.22
N ASN A 157 -11.86 0.13 -7.62
CA ASN A 157 -12.90 -0.82 -8.03
C ASN A 157 -14.30 -0.32 -7.67
N VAL A 158 -14.51 0.23 -6.46
CA VAL A 158 -15.81 0.80 -6.08
C VAL A 158 -16.18 1.97 -6.99
N ILE A 159 -15.23 2.88 -7.26
CA ILE A 159 -15.47 4.02 -8.17
C ILE A 159 -15.75 3.54 -9.60
N GLY A 160 -14.95 2.60 -10.12
CA GLY A 160 -15.15 2.06 -11.47
C GLY A 160 -16.48 1.35 -11.66
N ASN A 161 -16.99 0.67 -10.62
CA ASN A 161 -18.33 0.08 -10.64
C ASN A 161 -19.44 1.17 -10.61
N LYS A 162 -19.26 2.20 -9.79
CA LYS A 162 -20.22 3.32 -9.68
C LYS A 162 -20.21 4.20 -10.93
N TYR A 163 -19.08 4.35 -11.59
CA TYR A 163 -18.87 5.16 -12.79
C TYR A 163 -18.25 4.29 -13.91
N PRO A 164 -19.05 3.49 -14.63
CA PRO A 164 -18.53 2.51 -15.60
C PRO A 164 -17.68 3.10 -16.74
N THR A 165 -17.91 4.37 -17.10
CA THR A 165 -17.08 5.09 -18.09
C THR A 165 -15.64 5.27 -17.63
N GLU A 166 -15.40 5.28 -16.33
CA GLU A 166 -14.07 5.45 -15.71
C GLU A 166 -13.37 4.12 -15.39
N TYR A 167 -14.03 2.99 -15.64
CA TYR A 167 -13.53 1.67 -15.23
C TYR A 167 -12.13 1.36 -15.75
N GLN A 168 -11.86 1.60 -17.03
CA GLN A 168 -10.54 1.36 -17.62
C GLN A 168 -9.49 2.30 -17.04
N TYR A 169 -9.82 3.57 -16.86
CA TYR A 169 -8.93 4.55 -16.23
C TYR A 169 -8.62 4.17 -14.77
N CYS A 170 -9.60 3.69 -14.01
CA CYS A 170 -9.38 3.19 -12.66
C CYS A 170 -8.36 2.04 -12.63
N LYS A 171 -8.42 1.10 -13.59
CA LYS A 171 -7.44 0.01 -13.69
C LYS A 171 -6.01 0.50 -13.91
N GLU A 172 -5.84 1.46 -14.82
CA GLU A 172 -4.53 2.04 -15.10
C GLU A 172 -3.99 2.78 -13.87
N LEU A 173 -4.86 3.50 -13.17
CA LEU A 173 -4.50 4.25 -11.96
C LEU A 173 -4.12 3.31 -10.79
N ILE A 174 -4.78 2.14 -10.66
CA ILE A 174 -4.40 1.11 -9.68
C ILE A 174 -2.93 0.72 -9.88
N GLU A 175 -2.55 0.35 -11.10
CA GLU A 175 -1.18 -0.10 -11.39
C GLU A 175 -0.17 1.03 -11.17
N ASP A 176 -0.48 2.25 -11.59
CA ASP A 176 0.38 3.42 -11.39
C ASP A 176 0.64 3.70 -9.89
N ILE A 177 -0.39 3.60 -9.04
CA ILE A 177 -0.24 3.76 -7.59
C ILE A 177 0.59 2.62 -6.99
N ILE A 178 0.35 1.37 -7.40
CA ILE A 178 1.08 0.21 -6.90
C ILE A 178 2.57 0.31 -7.24
N TYR A 179 2.89 0.59 -8.51
CA TYR A 179 4.29 0.77 -8.94
C TYR A 179 4.96 1.94 -8.22
N SER A 180 4.23 3.03 -7.93
CA SER A 180 4.80 4.17 -7.22
C SER A 180 5.49 3.79 -5.90
N ARG A 181 5.00 2.73 -5.23
CA ARG A 181 5.53 2.30 -3.92
C ARG A 181 6.91 1.66 -4.02
N VAL A 182 7.18 0.95 -5.12
CA VAL A 182 8.49 0.36 -5.44
C VAL A 182 9.45 1.45 -5.93
N TYR A 183 8.99 2.29 -6.86
CA TYR A 183 9.78 3.39 -7.43
C TYR A 183 10.22 4.43 -6.40
N LEU A 184 9.45 4.63 -5.33
CA LEU A 184 9.84 5.51 -4.22
C LEU A 184 10.69 4.81 -3.15
N GLY A 185 10.91 3.49 -3.26
CA GLY A 185 11.71 2.69 -2.33
C GLY A 185 11.01 2.35 -1.01
N HIS A 186 9.68 2.38 -0.97
CA HIS A 186 8.91 2.23 0.27
C HIS A 186 8.43 0.81 0.54
N HIS A 187 8.23 0.01 -0.50
CA HIS A 187 7.71 -1.35 -0.42
C HIS A 187 8.48 -2.31 -1.31
N PHE A 188 8.53 -3.55 -0.88
CA PHE A 188 8.91 -4.67 -1.72
C PHE A 188 7.79 -5.00 -2.71
N PRO A 189 8.08 -5.52 -3.92
CA PRO A 189 7.06 -6.08 -4.81
C PRO A 189 6.13 -7.09 -4.10
N SER A 190 6.67 -7.98 -3.28
CA SER A 190 5.88 -8.95 -2.50
C SER A 190 4.96 -8.33 -1.44
N ASP A 191 5.21 -7.09 -0.97
CA ASP A 191 4.24 -6.36 -0.14
C ASP A 191 3.01 -5.95 -0.94
N ASN A 192 3.21 -5.62 -2.22
CA ASN A 192 2.12 -5.28 -3.13
C ASN A 192 1.31 -6.53 -3.49
N ASP A 193 1.95 -7.69 -3.66
CA ASP A 193 1.24 -8.96 -3.90
C ASP A 193 0.34 -9.31 -2.72
N GLY A 194 0.86 -9.24 -1.48
CA GLY A 194 0.03 -9.39 -0.28
C GLY A 194 -1.10 -8.38 -0.21
N GLY A 195 -0.84 -7.14 -0.61
CA GLY A 195 -1.85 -6.10 -0.73
C GLY A 195 -2.94 -6.42 -1.75
N ARG A 196 -2.59 -6.97 -2.92
CA ARG A 196 -3.54 -7.42 -3.96
C ARG A 196 -4.45 -8.54 -3.44
N GLU A 197 -3.88 -9.52 -2.75
CA GLU A 197 -4.68 -10.65 -2.21
C GLU A 197 -5.67 -10.17 -1.13
N LEU A 198 -5.24 -9.32 -0.21
CA LEU A 198 -6.13 -8.76 0.80
C LEU A 198 -7.23 -7.89 0.17
N ALA A 199 -6.88 -7.04 -0.81
CA ALA A 199 -7.86 -6.21 -1.50
C ALA A 199 -8.93 -7.05 -2.23
N LYS A 200 -8.53 -8.17 -2.89
CA LYS A 200 -9.48 -9.11 -3.51
C LYS A 200 -10.44 -9.72 -2.48
N ALA A 201 -9.95 -10.04 -1.28
CA ALA A 201 -10.79 -10.57 -0.22
C ALA A 201 -11.76 -9.51 0.32
N ILE A 202 -11.32 -8.27 0.50
CA ILE A 202 -12.17 -7.14 0.91
C ILE A 202 -13.30 -6.93 -0.10
N LEU A 203 -13.00 -6.91 -1.41
CA LEU A 203 -13.99 -6.73 -2.47
C LEU A 203 -14.99 -7.89 -2.60
N LYS A 204 -14.73 -9.03 -1.96
CA LYS A 204 -15.64 -10.19 -1.87
C LYS A 204 -16.31 -10.33 -0.51
N HIS A 205 -15.96 -9.51 0.47
CA HIS A 205 -16.50 -9.56 1.82
C HIS A 205 -17.98 -9.13 1.82
N SER A 206 -18.88 -9.94 2.36
CA SER A 206 -20.33 -9.75 2.26
C SER A 206 -20.82 -8.40 2.77
N GLU A 207 -20.31 -7.95 3.92
CA GLU A 207 -20.66 -6.64 4.48
C GLU A 207 -20.16 -5.49 3.59
N PHE A 208 -18.96 -5.65 3.00
CA PHE A 208 -18.36 -4.66 2.13
C PHE A 208 -19.13 -4.55 0.80
N THR A 209 -19.39 -5.69 0.15
CA THR A 209 -20.16 -5.72 -1.12
C THR A 209 -21.57 -5.18 -0.94
N LYS A 210 -22.23 -5.53 0.17
CA LYS A 210 -23.54 -5.01 0.51
C LYS A 210 -23.54 -3.49 0.71
N LYS A 211 -22.53 -2.96 1.41
CA LYS A 211 -22.43 -1.51 1.71
C LYS A 211 -22.18 -0.68 0.43
N TYR A 212 -21.30 -1.15 -0.44
CA TYR A 212 -20.84 -0.40 -1.61
C TYR A 212 -21.55 -0.79 -2.93
N GLY A 213 -22.41 -1.79 -2.91
CA GLY A 213 -23.22 -2.21 -4.08
C GLY A 213 -22.38 -2.83 -5.21
N ILE A 214 -21.32 -3.58 -4.87
CA ILE A 214 -20.39 -4.19 -5.83
C ILE A 214 -20.41 -5.71 -5.78
#